data_bf49aa4b1e92bac7f53251f2a5522c01
#
_entry.id   bf49aa4b1e92bac7f53251f2a5522c01
#
_cell.length_a   1.000
_cell.length_b   1.000
_cell.length_c   1.000
_cell.angle_alpha   90.00
_cell.angle_beta   90.00
_cell.angle_gamma   90.00
#
_symmetry.space_group_name_H-M   'P 1'
#
loop_
_entity.id
_entity.type
_entity.pdbx_description
1 polymer ?
#
loop_
_entity_poly.entity_id
_entity_poly.type
_entity_poly.pdbx_seq_one_letter_code
_entity_poly.pdbx_strand_id
1 'polypeptide(L)'
;MANFDLLMRSLAFIEEHLEDSIQTEEIAQACFASKSALEKVFKYTIHFSVHDYMIRRRMTRAARTMLDKPNYSLLDIAVSYGYSSHEAFTRAFSSVWN
;
A
#
# COMPACT_ATOMS: atom_id res chain seq x y z
N MET A 1 7.93 -0.94 -23.04
CA MET A 1 8.35 -2.18 -22.40
C MET A 1 7.22 -2.69 -21.52
N ALA A 2 6.80 -3.92 -21.73
CA ALA A 2 5.64 -4.50 -21.02
C ALA A 2 5.80 -4.49 -19.50
N ASN A 3 7.00 -4.84 -18.99
CA ASN A 3 7.26 -4.86 -17.56
C ASN A 3 7.22 -3.47 -16.94
N PHE A 4 7.71 -2.48 -17.64
CA PHE A 4 7.66 -1.10 -17.18
C PHE A 4 6.22 -0.60 -17.14
N ASP A 5 5.44 -0.90 -18.18
CA ASP A 5 4.04 -0.51 -18.22
C ASP A 5 3.24 -1.15 -17.10
N LEU A 6 3.47 -2.44 -16.84
CA LEU A 6 2.82 -3.16 -15.74
C LEU A 6 3.17 -2.51 -14.40
N LEU A 7 4.44 -2.20 -14.19
CA LEU A 7 4.89 -1.56 -12.97
C LEU A 7 4.17 -0.22 -12.78
N MET A 8 4.18 0.63 -13.79
CA MET A 8 3.59 1.97 -13.67
C MET A 8 2.09 1.92 -13.44
N ARG A 9 1.37 1.02 -14.14
CA ARG A 9 -0.08 0.87 -13.93
C ARG A 9 -0.41 0.36 -12.55
N SER A 10 0.38 -0.59 -12.05
CA SER A 10 0.14 -1.15 -10.71
C SER A 10 0.45 -0.13 -9.62
N LEU A 11 1.51 0.65 -9.76
CA LEU A 11 1.82 1.71 -8.81
C LEU A 11 0.71 2.75 -8.75
N ALA A 12 0.18 3.16 -9.90
CA ALA A 12 -0.93 4.12 -9.97
C ALA A 12 -2.19 3.54 -9.31
N PHE A 13 -2.51 2.28 -9.61
CA PHE A 13 -3.68 1.63 -9.02
C PHE A 13 -3.56 1.54 -7.49
N ILE A 14 -2.39 1.15 -7.00
CA ILE A 14 -2.15 1.06 -5.56
C ILE A 14 -2.35 2.43 -4.89
N GLU A 15 -1.80 3.50 -5.48
CA GLU A 15 -1.93 4.85 -4.91
C GLU A 15 -3.38 5.29 -4.81
N GLU A 16 -4.21 4.94 -5.78
CA GLU A 16 -5.63 5.29 -5.77
C GLU A 16 -6.44 4.48 -4.76
N HIS A 17 -5.90 3.36 -4.28
CA HIS A 17 -6.64 2.41 -3.44
C HIS A 17 -5.98 2.16 -2.08
N LEU A 18 -5.13 3.08 -1.62
CA LEU A 18 -4.41 2.89 -0.35
C LEU A 18 -5.33 2.73 0.86
N GLU A 19 -6.51 3.36 0.81
CA GLU A 19 -7.49 3.24 1.90
C GLU A 19 -8.43 2.06 1.72
N ASP A 20 -8.34 1.36 0.60
CA ASP A 20 -9.21 0.23 0.29
C ASP A 20 -8.56 -1.08 0.73
N SER A 21 -9.40 -2.06 1.06
CA SER A 21 -8.93 -3.41 1.42
C SER A 21 -8.84 -4.25 0.14
N ILE A 22 -7.73 -4.11 -0.59
CA ILE A 22 -7.52 -4.84 -1.85
C ILE A 22 -6.43 -5.89 -1.69
N GLN A 23 -6.59 -6.97 -2.46
CA GLN A 23 -5.64 -8.07 -2.49
C GLN A 23 -4.73 -7.95 -3.72
N THR A 24 -3.58 -8.60 -3.66
CA THR A 24 -2.63 -8.60 -4.78
C THR A 24 -3.27 -9.09 -6.08
N GLU A 25 -4.13 -10.08 -6.00
CA GLU A 25 -4.85 -10.62 -7.16
C GLU A 25 -5.73 -9.58 -7.84
N GLU A 26 -6.38 -8.73 -7.04
CA GLU A 26 -7.24 -7.66 -7.57
C GLU A 26 -6.41 -6.60 -8.31
N ILE A 27 -5.24 -6.29 -7.80
CA ILE A 27 -4.32 -5.35 -8.46
C ILE A 27 -3.86 -5.92 -9.79
N ALA A 28 -3.44 -7.18 -9.79
CA ALA A 28 -2.99 -7.85 -11.01
C ALA A 28 -4.10 -7.87 -12.05
N GLN A 29 -5.32 -8.22 -11.64
CA GLN A 29 -6.47 -8.29 -12.52
C GLN A 29 -6.79 -6.92 -13.14
N ALA A 30 -6.74 -5.86 -12.34
CA ALA A 30 -6.95 -4.50 -12.83
C ALA A 30 -5.90 -4.08 -13.85
N CYS A 31 -4.70 -4.65 -13.75
CA CYS A 31 -3.59 -4.35 -14.65
C CYS A 31 -3.43 -5.37 -15.79
N PHE A 32 -4.42 -6.25 -15.96
CA PHE A 32 -4.43 -7.28 -17.01
C PHE A 32 -3.21 -8.21 -16.93
N ALA A 33 -2.82 -8.59 -15.74
CA ALA A 33 -1.67 -9.45 -15.50
C ALA A 33 -2.01 -10.55 -14.51
N SER A 34 -1.18 -11.59 -14.48
CA SER A 34 -1.28 -12.60 -13.43
C SER A 34 -0.63 -12.08 -12.15
N LYS A 35 -1.04 -12.65 -11.01
CA LYS A 35 -0.40 -12.35 -9.73
C LYS A 35 1.10 -12.65 -9.80
N SER A 36 1.48 -13.76 -10.42
CA SER A 36 2.86 -14.16 -10.54
C SER A 36 3.70 -13.13 -11.31
N ALA A 37 3.16 -12.63 -12.43
CA ALA A 37 3.84 -11.62 -13.24
C ALA A 37 4.01 -10.33 -12.44
N LEU A 38 2.97 -9.91 -11.72
CA LEU A 38 3.02 -8.71 -10.91
C LEU A 38 4.08 -8.83 -9.79
N GLU A 39 4.09 -9.95 -9.08
CA GLU A 39 5.06 -10.17 -8.00
C GLU A 39 6.49 -10.20 -8.52
N LYS A 40 6.72 -10.78 -9.70
CA LYS A 40 8.05 -10.79 -10.30
C LYS A 40 8.53 -9.39 -10.65
N VAL A 41 7.65 -8.57 -11.22
CA VAL A 41 8.01 -7.19 -11.56
C VAL A 41 8.40 -6.42 -10.30
N PHE A 42 7.62 -6.54 -9.23
CA PHE A 42 7.93 -5.87 -7.97
C PHE A 42 9.24 -6.38 -7.37
N LYS A 43 9.43 -7.69 -7.35
CA LYS A 43 10.65 -8.30 -6.80
C LYS A 43 11.91 -7.75 -7.47
N TYR A 44 11.90 -7.68 -8.81
CA TYR A 44 13.10 -7.33 -9.57
C TYR A 44 13.29 -5.83 -9.79
N THR A 45 12.28 -5.00 -9.56
CA THR A 45 12.40 -3.56 -9.75
C THR A 45 12.40 -2.79 -8.42
N ILE A 46 11.46 -3.09 -7.54
CA ILE A 46 11.25 -2.36 -6.29
C ILE A 46 11.88 -3.10 -5.11
N HIS A 47 12.05 -4.42 -5.24
CA HIS A 47 12.64 -5.28 -4.21
C HIS A 47 11.78 -5.44 -2.95
N PHE A 48 10.47 -5.23 -3.10
CA PHE A 48 9.47 -5.53 -2.07
C PHE A 48 8.38 -6.37 -2.71
N SER A 49 7.68 -7.18 -1.91
CA SER A 49 6.44 -7.80 -2.36
C SER A 49 5.41 -6.69 -2.60
N VAL A 50 4.38 -7.00 -3.38
CA VAL A 50 3.28 -6.04 -3.61
C VAL A 50 2.64 -5.65 -2.29
N HIS A 51 2.39 -6.62 -1.40
CA HIS A 51 1.79 -6.37 -0.09
C HIS A 51 2.67 -5.45 0.76
N ASP A 52 3.96 -5.72 0.85
CA ASP A 52 4.89 -4.89 1.63
C ASP A 52 4.96 -3.47 1.07
N TYR A 53 4.97 -3.34 -0.25
CA TYR A 53 4.95 -2.03 -0.88
C TYR A 53 3.69 -1.25 -0.49
N MET A 54 2.52 -1.90 -0.53
CA MET A 54 1.27 -1.26 -0.13
C MET A 54 1.30 -0.78 1.32
N ILE A 55 1.81 -1.63 2.22
CA ILE A 55 1.89 -1.27 3.65
C ILE A 55 2.79 -0.04 3.83
N ARG A 56 3.95 -0.02 3.16
CA ARG A 56 4.87 1.11 3.24
C ARG A 56 4.24 2.40 2.73
N ARG A 57 3.52 2.33 1.63
CA ARG A 57 2.85 3.50 1.08
C ARG A 57 1.71 3.98 1.99
N ARG A 58 0.94 3.05 2.56
CA ARG A 58 -0.11 3.41 3.52
C ARG A 58 0.46 4.13 4.73
N MET A 59 1.57 3.62 5.27
CA MET A 59 2.19 4.22 6.45
C MET A 59 2.77 5.59 6.14
N THR A 60 3.36 5.77 4.95
CA THR A 60 3.88 7.07 4.52
C THR A 60 2.74 8.08 4.39
N ARG A 61 1.63 7.69 3.76
CA ARG A 61 0.48 8.57 3.60
C ARG A 61 -0.17 8.87 4.96
N ALA A 62 -0.24 7.89 5.85
CA ALA A 62 -0.78 8.08 7.19
C ALA A 62 0.06 9.10 7.97
N ALA A 63 1.39 9.01 7.87
CA ALA A 63 2.29 9.98 8.50
C ALA A 63 2.03 11.38 7.98
N ARG A 64 1.83 11.53 6.68
CA ARG A 64 1.48 12.82 6.08
C ARG A 64 0.15 13.34 6.63
N THR A 65 -0.85 12.46 6.77
CA THR A 65 -2.15 12.84 7.31
C THR A 65 -2.01 13.34 8.75
N MET A 66 -1.16 12.71 9.55
CA MET A 66 -0.92 13.17 10.93
C MET A 66 -0.36 14.60 10.96
N LEU A 67 0.50 14.93 10.01
CA LEU A 67 1.09 16.27 9.92
C LEU A 67 0.10 17.29 9.38
N ASP A 68 -0.67 16.91 8.36
CA ASP A 68 -1.58 17.83 7.66
C ASP A 68 -2.88 18.05 8.42
N LYS A 69 -3.31 17.07 9.21
CA LYS A 69 -4.59 17.09 9.92
C LYS A 69 -4.39 16.76 11.40
N PRO A 70 -3.79 17.66 12.18
CA PRO A 70 -3.46 17.38 13.57
C PRO A 70 -4.67 17.15 14.47
N ASN A 71 -5.89 17.51 14.00
CA ASN A 71 -7.12 17.28 14.76
C ASN A 71 -7.67 15.86 14.61
N TYR A 72 -7.13 15.08 13.68
CA TYR A 72 -7.55 13.68 13.55
C TYR A 72 -6.91 12.84 14.65
N SER A 73 -7.71 11.99 15.28
CA SER A 73 -7.18 11.06 16.29
C SER A 73 -6.41 9.93 15.59
N LEU A 74 -5.55 9.28 16.34
CA LEU A 74 -4.83 8.10 15.85
C LEU A 74 -5.81 7.01 15.40
N LEU A 75 -6.91 6.84 16.14
CA LEU A 75 -7.94 5.87 15.76
C LEU A 75 -8.60 6.24 14.43
N ASP A 76 -8.91 7.52 14.21
CA ASP A 76 -9.50 7.98 12.94
C ASP A 76 -8.59 7.62 11.77
N ILE A 77 -7.30 7.86 11.91
CA ILE A 77 -6.32 7.56 10.87
C ILE A 77 -6.22 6.05 10.66
N ALA A 78 -6.15 5.28 11.73
CA ALA A 78 -6.08 3.83 11.65
C ALA A 78 -7.28 3.26 10.89
N VAL A 79 -8.49 3.71 11.23
CA VAL A 79 -9.71 3.25 10.59
C VAL A 79 -9.73 3.62 9.10
N SER A 80 -9.26 4.83 8.75
CA SER A 80 -9.17 5.26 7.35
C SER A 80 -8.36 4.30 6.49
N TYR A 81 -7.34 3.68 7.08
CA TYR A 81 -6.45 2.77 6.36
C TYR A 81 -6.78 1.30 6.60
N GLY A 82 -7.97 1.02 7.14
CA GLY A 82 -8.49 -0.34 7.24
C GLY A 82 -8.05 -1.12 8.47
N TYR A 83 -7.47 -0.46 9.46
CA TYR A 83 -7.07 -1.13 10.70
C TYR A 83 -8.20 -1.08 11.71
N SER A 84 -8.43 -2.19 12.40
CA SER A 84 -9.55 -2.31 13.35
C SER A 84 -9.27 -1.62 14.69
N SER A 85 -7.99 -1.31 14.97
CA SER A 85 -7.60 -0.65 16.22
C SER A 85 -6.35 0.18 15.98
N HIS A 86 -6.12 1.16 16.87
CA HIS A 86 -4.89 1.95 16.77
C HIS A 86 -3.67 1.12 17.15
N GLU A 87 -3.83 0.07 17.96
CA GLU A 87 -2.71 -0.82 18.30
C GLU A 87 -2.22 -1.60 17.08
N ALA A 88 -3.17 -2.13 16.26
CA ALA A 88 -2.81 -2.83 15.03
C ALA A 88 -2.12 -1.88 14.05
N PHE A 89 -2.63 -0.66 13.93
CA PHE A 89 -2.02 0.37 13.09
C PHE A 89 -0.61 0.70 13.59
N THR A 90 -0.43 0.90 14.88
CA THR A 90 0.86 1.24 15.48
C THR A 90 1.90 0.15 15.22
N ARG A 91 1.50 -1.13 15.31
CA ARG A 91 2.42 -2.23 14.98
C ARG A 91 2.87 -2.17 13.53
N ALA A 92 1.94 -1.93 12.61
CA ALA A 92 2.27 -1.83 11.18
C ALA A 92 3.16 -0.61 10.92
N PHE A 93 2.84 0.52 11.53
CA PHE A 93 3.61 1.76 11.41
C PHE A 93 5.05 1.53 11.88
N SER A 94 5.21 0.94 13.06
CA SER A 94 6.54 0.65 13.62
C SER A 94 7.34 -0.31 12.76
N SER A 95 6.68 -1.29 12.14
CA SER A 95 7.37 -2.28 11.30
C SER A 95 8.00 -1.66 10.06
N VAL A 96 7.48 -0.52 9.59
CA VAL A 96 8.01 0.17 8.42
C VAL A 96 9.22 1.03 8.77
N TRP A 97 9.25 1.62 9.96
CA TRP A 97 10.29 2.57 10.35
C TRP A 97 11.28 2.06 11.40
N ASN A 98 11.18 0.82 11.80
CA ASN A 98 12.13 0.22 12.74
C ASN A 98 13.11 -0.73 12.04
#